data_e5c1a8ed7b0be1520d1b2461533c2890
#
_entry.id   e5c1a8ed7b0be1520d1b2461533c2890
#
_cell.length_a   1.000
_cell.length_b   1.000
_cell.length_c   1.000
_cell.angle_alpha   90.00
_cell.angle_beta   90.00
_cell.angle_gamma   90.00
#
_symmetry.space_group_name_H-M   'P 1'
#
loop_
_entity.id
_entity.type
_entity.pdbx_description
1 polymer ?
#
loop_
_entity_poly.entity_id
_entity_poly.type
_entity_poly.pdbx_seq_one_letter_code
_entity_poly.pdbx_strand_id
1 'polypeptide(L)'
;MKKNILFLLVLLMLSCMNVVHAEGGCPPGQYPQQGQGWQTCVPIPNSEAAPRGAQPVHVPSKWLDQWQAIATDTTKGIMGTSADKVSWETAEAAAISDCRSKGGDSCKVDISYANGCVAMVFGNAYKNAKGGPNETEAKKRAMAQCNTDDTNCHVYYSACSLPIEVPQ
;
A
#
# COMPACT_ATOMS: atom_id res chain seq x y z
N MET A 1 -7.49 -11.86 59.04
CA MET A 1 -7.56 -10.50 58.49
C MET A 1 -7.25 -10.44 56.98
N LYS A 2 -6.26 -11.13 56.44
CA LYS A 2 -5.94 -11.12 54.98
C LYS A 2 -7.05 -11.72 54.06
N LYS A 3 -7.79 -12.72 54.53
CA LYS A 3 -8.84 -13.37 53.73
C LYS A 3 -10.08 -12.51 53.49
N ASN A 4 -10.42 -11.65 54.45
CA ASN A 4 -11.57 -10.73 54.38
C ASN A 4 -11.29 -9.53 53.43
N ILE A 5 -10.03 -9.08 53.34
CA ILE A 5 -9.61 -7.99 52.48
C ILE A 5 -9.67 -8.43 51.00
N LEU A 6 -9.29 -9.69 50.69
CA LEU A 6 -9.34 -10.24 49.37
C LEU A 6 -10.79 -10.39 48.85
N PHE A 7 -11.70 -10.78 49.77
CA PHE A 7 -13.14 -10.93 49.42
C PHE A 7 -13.79 -9.57 49.16
N LEU A 8 -13.41 -8.52 49.91
CA LEU A 8 -13.88 -7.14 49.69
C LEU A 8 -13.36 -6.55 48.39
N LEU A 9 -12.12 -6.85 47.99
CA LEU A 9 -11.54 -6.40 46.73
C LEU A 9 -12.21 -7.08 45.52
N VAL A 10 -12.56 -8.37 45.64
CA VAL A 10 -13.30 -9.10 44.54
C VAL A 10 -14.73 -8.57 44.40
N LEU A 11 -15.42 -8.24 45.51
CA LEU A 11 -16.74 -7.61 45.43
C LEU A 11 -16.72 -6.20 44.82
N LEU A 12 -15.66 -5.43 45.07
CA LEU A 12 -15.49 -4.08 44.52
C LEU A 12 -15.24 -4.12 42.99
N MET A 13 -14.54 -5.18 42.52
CA MET A 13 -14.27 -5.34 41.08
C MET A 13 -15.49 -5.83 40.28
N LEU A 14 -16.48 -6.50 40.91
CA LEU A 14 -17.70 -6.94 40.25
C LEU A 14 -18.74 -5.82 40.07
N SER A 15 -18.62 -4.69 40.77
CA SER A 15 -19.56 -3.58 40.67
C SER A 15 -19.24 -2.58 39.54
N CYS A 16 -18.15 -2.75 38.81
CA CYS A 16 -17.75 -1.85 37.71
C CYS A 16 -18.19 -2.33 36.31
N MET A 17 -19.03 -3.34 36.21
CA MET A 17 -19.67 -3.69 34.92
C MET A 17 -20.94 -2.85 34.70
N ASN A 18 -20.80 -1.52 34.75
CA ASN A 18 -21.73 -0.65 34.08
C ASN A 18 -21.45 -0.77 32.59
N VAL A 19 -22.24 -1.59 31.90
CA VAL A 19 -22.33 -1.55 30.45
C VAL A 19 -22.79 -0.17 30.07
N VAL A 20 -21.85 0.70 29.72
CA VAL A 20 -22.17 1.98 29.07
C VAL A 20 -22.73 1.61 27.70
N HIS A 21 -24.05 1.51 27.62
CA HIS A 21 -24.76 1.63 26.36
C HIS A 21 -24.80 3.13 26.01
N ALA A 22 -23.66 3.66 25.66
CA ALA A 22 -23.56 4.99 25.09
C ALA A 22 -23.48 4.82 23.59
N GLU A 23 -24.64 4.58 22.96
CA GLU A 23 -24.85 4.96 21.58
C GLU A 23 -26.36 4.86 21.32
N GLY A 24 -27.05 5.96 21.59
CA GLY A 24 -28.40 6.18 21.10
C GLY A 24 -28.38 6.33 19.59
N GLY A 25 -28.00 5.27 18.87
CA GLY A 25 -28.05 5.22 17.42
C GLY A 25 -29.48 5.06 16.96
N CYS A 26 -30.01 6.08 16.28
CA CYS A 26 -31.27 5.92 15.57
C CYS A 26 -31.09 4.96 14.37
N PRO A 27 -32.12 4.23 13.97
CA PRO A 27 -32.12 3.44 12.75
C PRO A 27 -31.77 4.30 11.53
N PRO A 28 -31.17 3.71 10.47
CA PRO A 28 -30.87 4.42 9.23
C PRO A 28 -32.08 5.20 8.70
N GLY A 29 -31.86 6.48 8.35
CA GLY A 29 -32.91 7.39 7.89
C GLY A 29 -33.62 8.17 9.01
N GLN A 30 -33.16 8.06 10.25
CA GLN A 30 -33.69 8.83 11.38
C GLN A 30 -32.55 9.54 12.12
N TYR A 31 -32.88 10.66 12.78
CA TYR A 31 -31.92 11.36 13.67
C TYR A 31 -32.48 11.50 15.08
N PRO A 32 -31.63 11.56 16.11
CA PRO A 32 -32.09 11.70 17.48
C PRO A 32 -32.61 13.12 17.72
N GLN A 33 -33.81 13.21 18.25
CA GLN A 33 -34.39 14.43 18.75
C GLN A 33 -34.52 14.35 20.28
N GLN A 34 -34.02 15.36 20.98
CA GLN A 34 -33.99 15.37 22.44
C GLN A 34 -34.76 16.56 23.01
N GLY A 35 -35.42 16.34 24.14
CA GLY A 35 -36.06 17.36 24.97
C GLY A 35 -35.82 17.09 26.46
N GLN A 36 -36.33 17.96 27.35
CA GLN A 36 -36.18 17.74 28.80
C GLN A 36 -36.84 16.42 29.21
N GLY A 37 -35.98 15.40 29.51
CA GLY A 37 -36.44 14.11 30.02
C GLY A 37 -36.92 13.11 28.96
N TRP A 38 -36.74 13.37 27.66
CA TRP A 38 -37.08 12.41 26.60
C TRP A 38 -36.11 12.48 25.39
N GLN A 39 -35.95 11.35 24.74
CA GLN A 39 -35.24 11.21 23.48
C GLN A 39 -36.01 10.29 22.55
N THR A 40 -36.15 10.66 21.29
CA THR A 40 -36.80 9.84 20.26
C THR A 40 -36.07 9.97 18.94
N CYS A 41 -36.26 8.99 18.04
CA CYS A 41 -35.75 9.03 16.69
C CYS A 41 -36.84 9.56 15.74
N VAL A 42 -36.52 10.60 14.99
CA VAL A 42 -37.45 11.19 14.00
C VAL A 42 -36.90 11.03 12.59
N PRO A 43 -37.75 10.82 11.57
CA PRO A 43 -37.33 10.72 10.19
C PRO A 43 -36.60 11.99 9.75
N ILE A 44 -35.52 11.84 8.97
CA ILE A 44 -34.81 12.95 8.34
C ILE A 44 -35.74 13.54 7.27
N PRO A 45 -36.16 14.82 7.36
CA PRO A 45 -36.99 15.44 6.34
C PRO A 45 -36.29 15.38 4.98
N ASN A 46 -37.01 14.95 3.94
CA ASN A 46 -36.50 14.76 2.58
C ASN A 46 -35.44 13.64 2.38
N SER A 47 -35.21 12.75 3.33
CA SER A 47 -34.62 11.47 3.00
C SER A 47 -35.73 10.64 2.31
N GLU A 48 -35.73 10.57 1.00
CA GLU A 48 -36.39 9.47 0.30
C GLU A 48 -35.87 8.19 0.96
N ALA A 49 -36.76 7.44 1.58
CA ALA A 49 -36.38 6.22 2.29
C ALA A 49 -35.67 5.31 1.30
N ALA A 50 -34.34 5.20 1.46
CA ALA A 50 -33.58 4.20 0.73
C ALA A 50 -34.30 2.86 0.96
N PRO A 51 -34.58 2.07 -0.08
CA PRO A 51 -35.29 0.80 0.05
C PRO A 51 -34.63 -0.02 1.15
N ARG A 52 -35.40 -0.38 2.18
CA ARG A 52 -34.93 -1.26 3.25
C ARG A 52 -34.49 -2.57 2.60
N GLY A 53 -33.19 -2.79 2.52
CA GLY A 53 -32.63 -4.02 1.96
C GLY A 53 -31.59 -3.86 0.85
N ALA A 54 -31.23 -2.64 0.45
CA ALA A 54 -30.06 -2.45 -0.39
C ALA A 54 -28.81 -2.74 0.45
N GLN A 55 -28.42 -4.00 0.56
CA GLN A 55 -27.07 -4.36 0.95
C GLN A 55 -26.14 -3.69 -0.06
N PRO A 56 -25.03 -3.08 0.41
CA PRO A 56 -24.02 -2.58 -0.54
C PRO A 56 -23.67 -3.72 -1.48
N VAL A 57 -23.94 -3.52 -2.76
CA VAL A 57 -23.56 -4.51 -3.78
C VAL A 57 -22.05 -4.58 -3.72
N HIS A 58 -21.53 -5.67 -3.13
CA HIS A 58 -20.10 -5.96 -3.17
C HIS A 58 -19.78 -6.35 -4.61
N VAL A 59 -19.30 -5.38 -5.38
CA VAL A 59 -18.78 -5.66 -6.72
C VAL A 59 -17.46 -6.41 -6.50
N PRO A 60 -17.34 -7.66 -6.96
CA PRO A 60 -16.08 -8.36 -6.84
C PRO A 60 -14.99 -7.59 -7.58
N SER A 61 -13.82 -7.50 -6.99
CA SER A 61 -12.68 -6.83 -7.58
C SER A 61 -11.58 -7.85 -7.92
N LYS A 62 -10.76 -7.49 -8.90
CA LYS A 62 -9.59 -8.26 -9.31
C LYS A 62 -8.36 -7.37 -9.26
N TRP A 63 -7.27 -7.91 -8.73
CA TRP A 63 -5.96 -7.26 -8.79
C TRP A 63 -5.25 -7.63 -10.10
N LEU A 64 -4.74 -6.61 -10.80
CA LEU A 64 -3.90 -6.76 -11.98
C LEU A 64 -2.45 -6.44 -11.63
N ASP A 65 -1.58 -7.34 -12.05
CA ASP A 65 -0.14 -7.16 -11.90
C ASP A 65 0.34 -5.97 -12.75
N GLN A 66 1.27 -5.20 -12.16
CA GLN A 66 1.97 -4.13 -12.84
C GLN A 66 3.47 -4.40 -12.83
N TRP A 67 4.08 -4.39 -14.01
CA TRP A 67 5.49 -4.68 -14.22
C TRP A 67 6.27 -3.42 -14.56
N GLN A 68 7.52 -3.41 -14.14
CA GLN A 68 8.51 -2.39 -14.49
C GLN A 68 9.85 -3.04 -14.80
N ALA A 69 10.71 -2.34 -15.55
CA ALA A 69 12.04 -2.80 -15.83
C ALA A 69 13.03 -1.63 -15.93
N ILE A 70 14.31 -1.95 -15.69
CA ILE A 70 15.45 -1.08 -15.94
C ILE A 70 16.35 -1.79 -16.92
N ALA A 71 16.80 -1.10 -17.96
CA ALA A 71 17.79 -1.56 -18.91
C ALA A 71 18.90 -0.53 -19.02
N THR A 72 20.16 -0.98 -19.15
CA THR A 72 21.29 -0.05 -19.31
C THR A 72 22.19 -0.44 -20.48
N ASP A 73 22.79 0.57 -21.08
CA ASP A 73 24.02 0.46 -21.85
C ASP A 73 25.18 0.98 -20.99
N THR A 74 25.90 0.07 -20.38
CA THR A 74 27.01 0.41 -19.46
C THR A 74 28.15 1.09 -20.16
N THR A 75 28.38 0.82 -21.46
CA THR A 75 29.48 1.41 -22.23
C THR A 75 29.24 2.91 -22.45
N LYS A 76 27.97 3.29 -22.63
CA LYS A 76 27.58 4.70 -22.87
C LYS A 76 27.03 5.38 -21.62
N GLY A 77 26.85 4.67 -20.52
CA GLY A 77 26.23 5.21 -19.29
C GLY A 77 24.76 5.60 -19.47
N ILE A 78 24.04 4.92 -20.38
CA ILE A 78 22.64 5.24 -20.68
C ILE A 78 21.73 4.24 -19.95
N MET A 79 20.66 4.78 -19.38
CA MET A 79 19.62 3.99 -18.71
C MET A 79 18.25 4.28 -19.36
N GLY A 80 17.54 3.18 -19.64
CA GLY A 80 16.13 3.18 -20.00
C GLY A 80 15.30 2.53 -18.91
N THR A 81 14.06 2.97 -18.78
CA THR A 81 13.11 2.52 -17.76
C THR A 81 11.74 2.26 -18.35
N SER A 82 10.97 1.43 -17.69
CA SER A 82 9.55 1.26 -17.95
C SER A 82 8.79 1.09 -16.64
N ALA A 83 7.50 1.45 -16.64
CA ALA A 83 6.60 1.26 -15.51
C ALA A 83 5.21 0.88 -16.01
N ASP A 84 4.40 0.31 -15.12
CA ASP A 84 2.97 0.05 -15.31
C ASP A 84 2.66 -0.77 -16.58
N LYS A 85 3.44 -1.82 -16.80
CA LYS A 85 3.25 -2.76 -17.91
C LYS A 85 2.48 -3.99 -17.42
N VAL A 86 1.74 -4.60 -18.33
CA VAL A 86 0.88 -5.74 -18.04
C VAL A 86 1.63 -7.07 -17.96
N SER A 87 2.88 -7.13 -18.43
CA SER A 87 3.73 -8.32 -18.35
C SER A 87 5.21 -7.96 -18.28
N TRP A 88 6.04 -8.92 -17.86
CA TRP A 88 7.48 -8.74 -17.79
C TRP A 88 8.11 -8.49 -19.16
N GLU A 89 7.62 -9.16 -20.21
CA GLU A 89 8.12 -9.00 -21.60
C GLU A 89 7.87 -7.57 -22.10
N THR A 90 6.67 -7.06 -21.86
CA THR A 90 6.34 -5.68 -22.30
C THR A 90 7.12 -4.64 -21.48
N ALA A 91 7.40 -4.91 -20.19
CA ALA A 91 8.22 -4.04 -19.38
C ALA A 91 9.68 -4.01 -19.86
N GLU A 92 10.27 -5.17 -20.12
CA GLU A 92 11.65 -5.28 -20.61
C GLU A 92 11.81 -4.67 -22.01
N ALA A 93 10.91 -4.98 -22.94
CA ALA A 93 10.93 -4.39 -24.26
C ALA A 93 10.82 -2.86 -24.23
N ALA A 94 9.96 -2.32 -23.37
CA ALA A 94 9.82 -0.88 -23.20
C ALA A 94 11.06 -0.23 -22.59
N ALA A 95 11.69 -0.83 -21.57
CA ALA A 95 12.92 -0.33 -20.98
C ALA A 95 14.09 -0.35 -21.96
N ILE A 96 14.24 -1.42 -22.77
CA ILE A 96 15.24 -1.48 -23.84
C ILE A 96 14.96 -0.40 -24.91
N SER A 97 13.70 -0.23 -25.31
CA SER A 97 13.31 0.80 -26.26
C SER A 97 13.64 2.21 -25.75
N ASP A 98 13.34 2.49 -24.47
CA ASP A 98 13.66 3.78 -23.83
C ASP A 98 15.19 4.00 -23.76
N CYS A 99 15.97 2.98 -23.40
CA CYS A 99 17.43 3.04 -23.42
C CYS A 99 17.97 3.37 -24.82
N ARG A 100 17.46 2.70 -25.85
CA ARG A 100 17.86 2.94 -27.26
C ARG A 100 17.49 4.34 -27.74
N SER A 101 16.31 4.83 -27.39
CA SER A 101 15.84 6.17 -27.76
C SER A 101 16.74 7.28 -27.18
N LYS A 102 17.40 6.98 -26.06
CA LYS A 102 18.39 7.86 -25.41
C LYS A 102 19.81 7.71 -25.97
N GLY A 103 19.99 6.88 -26.99
CA GLY A 103 21.27 6.69 -27.69
C GLY A 103 22.07 5.46 -27.24
N GLY A 104 21.48 4.53 -26.49
CA GLY A 104 22.07 3.26 -26.14
C GLY A 104 22.09 2.29 -27.33
N ASP A 105 23.23 1.64 -27.60
CA ASP A 105 23.36 0.63 -28.66
C ASP A 105 23.27 -0.79 -28.11
N SER A 106 23.82 -1.01 -26.92
CA SER A 106 23.96 -2.32 -26.27
C SER A 106 23.12 -2.42 -25.00
N CYS A 107 21.88 -1.96 -25.05
CA CYS A 107 20.96 -1.98 -23.91
C CYS A 107 20.61 -3.40 -23.47
N LYS A 108 20.86 -3.70 -22.20
CA LYS A 108 20.52 -4.97 -21.54
C LYS A 108 19.68 -4.72 -20.32
N VAL A 109 18.73 -5.61 -20.05
CA VAL A 109 17.88 -5.56 -18.85
C VAL A 109 18.73 -5.87 -17.62
N ASP A 110 18.67 -4.99 -16.63
CA ASP A 110 19.28 -5.18 -15.32
C ASP A 110 18.30 -5.83 -14.33
N ILE A 111 17.04 -5.44 -14.40
CA ILE A 111 15.96 -5.97 -13.56
C ILE A 111 14.61 -5.77 -14.23
N SER A 112 13.71 -6.77 -14.07
CA SER A 112 12.27 -6.61 -14.20
C SER A 112 11.61 -7.04 -12.89
N TYR A 113 10.57 -6.34 -12.46
CA TYR A 113 9.94 -6.56 -11.16
C TYR A 113 8.45 -6.19 -11.20
N ALA A 114 7.64 -7.02 -10.53
CA ALA A 114 6.20 -6.80 -10.47
C ALA A 114 5.73 -6.38 -9.08
N ASN A 115 4.65 -5.61 -9.04
CA ASN A 115 3.88 -5.32 -7.82
C ASN A 115 4.72 -4.75 -6.67
N GLY A 116 5.64 -3.87 -7.00
CA GLY A 116 6.52 -3.26 -6.01
C GLY A 116 7.43 -2.20 -6.61
N CYS A 117 8.57 -1.97 -5.98
CA CYS A 117 9.49 -0.93 -6.37
C CYS A 117 10.86 -1.52 -6.75
N VAL A 118 11.59 -0.81 -7.62
CA VAL A 118 12.98 -1.09 -7.95
C VAL A 118 13.86 0.08 -7.57
N ALA A 119 15.13 -0.20 -7.26
CA ALA A 119 16.16 0.81 -7.10
C ALA A 119 17.41 0.40 -7.84
N MET A 120 18.01 1.35 -8.56
CA MET A 120 19.34 1.24 -9.19
C MET A 120 20.34 2.03 -8.34
N VAL A 121 21.43 1.40 -8.01
CA VAL A 121 22.54 1.96 -7.22
C VAL A 121 23.83 1.86 -8.02
N PHE A 122 24.61 2.92 -7.95
CA PHE A 122 25.98 2.97 -8.47
C PHE A 122 26.98 3.15 -7.33
N GLY A 123 28.10 2.45 -7.44
CA GLY A 123 29.34 2.67 -6.70
C GLY A 123 30.42 3.21 -7.62
N ASN A 124 31.67 3.06 -7.24
CA ASN A 124 32.82 3.49 -8.07
C ASN A 124 33.01 2.64 -9.35
N ALA A 125 32.84 1.35 -9.24
CA ALA A 125 33.05 0.41 -10.35
C ALA A 125 31.87 -0.54 -10.55
N TYR A 126 30.92 -0.56 -9.65
CA TYR A 126 29.84 -1.52 -9.62
C TYR A 126 28.48 -0.84 -9.70
N LYS A 127 27.56 -1.48 -10.40
CA LYS A 127 26.13 -1.11 -10.40
C LYS A 127 25.29 -2.32 -10.06
N ASN A 128 24.19 -2.09 -9.39
CA ASN A 128 23.19 -3.13 -9.21
C ASN A 128 21.79 -2.54 -9.15
N ALA A 129 20.79 -3.39 -9.42
CA ALA A 129 19.40 -3.09 -9.23
C ALA A 129 18.74 -4.14 -8.34
N LYS A 130 17.87 -3.73 -7.44
CA LYS A 130 17.11 -4.63 -6.56
C LYS A 130 15.64 -4.22 -6.50
N GLY A 131 14.79 -5.23 -6.38
CA GLY A 131 13.36 -5.05 -6.12
C GLY A 131 13.02 -5.14 -4.64
N GLY A 132 11.90 -4.53 -4.27
CA GLY A 132 11.33 -4.59 -2.93
C GLY A 132 9.82 -4.26 -2.92
N PRO A 133 9.11 -4.60 -1.84
CA PRO A 133 7.68 -4.32 -1.74
C PRO A 133 7.35 -2.83 -1.70
N ASN A 134 8.32 -2.00 -1.36
CA ASN A 134 8.24 -0.55 -1.37
C ASN A 134 9.61 0.06 -1.70
N GLU A 135 9.63 1.35 -1.95
CA GLU A 135 10.82 2.08 -2.39
C GLU A 135 11.96 2.03 -1.34
N THR A 136 11.63 2.13 -0.06
CA THR A 136 12.60 2.06 1.03
C THR A 136 13.32 0.73 1.05
N GLU A 137 12.60 -0.38 0.93
CA GLU A 137 13.20 -1.72 0.92
C GLU A 137 13.97 -1.99 -0.37
N ALA A 138 13.52 -1.52 -1.52
CA ALA A 138 14.27 -1.63 -2.77
C ALA A 138 15.63 -0.90 -2.67
N LYS A 139 15.63 0.35 -2.22
CA LYS A 139 16.85 1.15 -1.97
C LYS A 139 17.77 0.49 -0.96
N LYS A 140 17.24 0.04 0.17
CA LYS A 140 18.01 -0.63 1.22
C LYS A 140 18.73 -1.88 0.69
N ARG A 141 18.02 -2.73 -0.07
CA ARG A 141 18.59 -3.95 -0.66
C ARG A 141 19.68 -3.63 -1.69
N ALA A 142 19.43 -2.64 -2.55
CA ALA A 142 20.40 -2.23 -3.56
C ALA A 142 21.65 -1.61 -2.92
N MET A 143 21.48 -0.74 -1.93
CA MET A 143 22.58 -0.14 -1.17
C MET A 143 23.39 -1.18 -0.39
N ALA A 144 22.73 -2.13 0.28
CA ALA A 144 23.41 -3.18 1.04
C ALA A 144 24.29 -4.03 0.13
N GLN A 145 23.81 -4.41 -1.05
CA GLN A 145 24.61 -5.15 -2.03
C GLN A 145 25.80 -4.32 -2.52
N CYS A 146 25.56 -3.06 -2.88
CA CYS A 146 26.65 -2.20 -3.36
C CYS A 146 27.73 -2.02 -2.29
N ASN A 147 27.37 -1.74 -1.05
CA ASN A 147 28.31 -1.54 0.05
C ASN A 147 29.11 -2.81 0.40
N THR A 148 28.65 -3.99 -0.03
CA THR A 148 29.43 -5.24 0.09
C THR A 148 30.48 -5.35 -1.01
N ASP A 149 30.14 -4.91 -2.22
CA ASP A 149 30.91 -5.16 -3.43
C ASP A 149 31.75 -3.96 -3.87
N ASP A 150 31.40 -2.74 -3.38
CA ASP A 150 32.03 -1.47 -3.82
C ASP A 150 31.96 -0.40 -2.73
N THR A 151 32.45 0.80 -3.06
CA THR A 151 32.46 2.00 -2.22
C THR A 151 31.76 3.17 -2.92
N ASN A 152 31.48 4.25 -2.16
CA ASN A 152 30.78 5.45 -2.67
C ASN A 152 29.39 5.14 -3.29
N CYS A 153 28.71 4.16 -2.73
CA CYS A 153 27.39 3.74 -3.19
C CYS A 153 26.33 4.82 -3.02
N HIS A 154 25.56 5.07 -4.07
CA HIS A 154 24.45 6.01 -4.04
C HIS A 154 23.28 5.54 -4.90
N VAL A 155 22.07 5.88 -4.47
CA VAL A 155 20.88 5.59 -5.25
C VAL A 155 20.81 6.55 -6.44
N TYR A 156 20.81 5.98 -7.63
CA TYR A 156 20.71 6.72 -8.89
C TYR A 156 19.26 6.86 -9.36
N TYR A 157 18.47 5.79 -9.21
CA TYR A 157 17.09 5.74 -9.65
C TYR A 157 16.24 4.85 -8.74
N SER A 158 14.99 5.20 -8.58
CA SER A 158 13.98 4.33 -7.97
C SER A 158 12.61 4.67 -8.52
N ALA A 159 11.78 3.64 -8.68
CA ALA A 159 10.39 3.77 -9.11
C ALA A 159 9.57 2.57 -8.63
N CYS A 160 8.25 2.71 -8.67
CA CYS A 160 7.31 1.67 -8.27
C CYS A 160 6.27 1.44 -9.38
N SER A 161 5.89 0.16 -9.56
CA SER A 161 4.70 -0.26 -10.29
C SER A 161 3.89 -1.14 -9.35
N LEU A 162 2.86 -0.57 -8.76
CA LEU A 162 2.01 -1.26 -7.78
C LEU A 162 0.81 -1.90 -8.47
N PRO A 163 0.30 -3.03 -7.95
CA PRO A 163 -0.88 -3.67 -8.52
C PRO A 163 -2.07 -2.71 -8.49
N ILE A 164 -2.93 -2.81 -9.50
CA ILE A 164 -4.17 -2.02 -9.58
C ILE A 164 -5.38 -2.90 -9.34
N GLU A 165 -6.34 -2.38 -8.58
CA GLU A 165 -7.61 -3.04 -8.36
C GLU A 165 -8.60 -2.57 -9.43
N VAL A 166 -9.24 -3.54 -10.09
CA VAL A 166 -10.26 -3.27 -11.11
C VAL A 166 -11.56 -4.00 -10.77
N PRO A 167 -12.74 -3.39 -10.99
CA PRO A 167 -14.02 -4.08 -10.87
C PRO A 167 -14.08 -5.25 -11.86
N GLN A 168 -14.71 -6.37 -11.44
CA GLN A 168 -15.01 -7.49 -12.31
C GLN A 168 -16.35 -7.31 -13.01
#